data_8787e925bb30ba99f9bbe86995e6e332
#
_entry.id   8787e925bb30ba99f9bbe86995e6e332
#
_cell.length_a   1.000
_cell.length_b   1.000
_cell.length_c   1.000
_cell.angle_alpha   90.00
_cell.angle_beta   90.00
_cell.angle_gamma   90.00
#
_symmetry.space_group_name_H-M   'P 1'
#
loop_
_entity.id
_entity.type
_entity.pdbx_description
1 polymer ?
#
loop_
_entity_poly.entity_id
_entity_poly.type
_entity_poly.pdbx_seq_one_letter_code
_entity_poly.pdbx_strand_id
1 'polypeptide(L)'
;TTEIYTLSLHDALPILAIEAHDLLRAARGGEISGVSVEEHDYPQAQVKLVKILNEQGASQMNKPIGSYLTISSDVLFINNRKYHQKLAEIIARELTELHFLRPDALVLVAGLGNRRATPDALGPRIAEQIIATRHLHGRVPAEILAGVRPVAALAPSVLGITGIETAEMLKAVTDLIKPELLVVCDALAAGDVSRIGTTIQIADSGINPGSGLGNERTAINQSTMGVPVLAIGVPTVVNAAVIAHNILENFLDELEAERPFAQIRDQLSPEIFERAAAASLHPYNNRLNVTPKEIDDLINNTASVIAKALSLYLHPNMNADFAEIFV
;
A
#
# COMPACT_ATOMS: atom_id res chain seq x y z
N THR A 1 -15.78 -20.23 -18.47
CA THR A 1 -16.83 -19.20 -18.27
C THR A 1 -16.50 -18.33 -17.08
N THR A 2 -15.82 -18.88 -16.06
CA THR A 2 -15.38 -18.14 -14.84
C THR A 2 -14.34 -17.06 -15.15
N GLU A 3 -13.53 -17.21 -16.20
CA GLU A 3 -12.47 -16.27 -16.61
C GLU A 3 -12.99 -14.90 -17.10
N ILE A 4 -14.21 -14.83 -17.62
CA ILE A 4 -14.73 -13.57 -18.19
C ILE A 4 -15.27 -12.63 -17.10
N TYR A 5 -15.74 -13.18 -15.98
CA TYR A 5 -16.32 -12.40 -14.89
C TYR A 5 -15.29 -11.66 -14.03
N THR A 6 -14.11 -12.26 -13.91
CA THR A 6 -13.02 -11.69 -13.09
C THR A 6 -12.29 -10.56 -13.81
N LEU A 7 -12.19 -10.58 -15.13
CA LEU A 7 -11.34 -9.64 -15.87
C LEU A 7 -11.90 -8.21 -15.97
N SER A 8 -13.21 -7.98 -16.09
CA SER A 8 -13.74 -6.63 -16.38
C SER A 8 -13.80 -5.69 -15.16
N LEU A 9 -14.02 -6.22 -13.96
CA LEU A 9 -13.97 -5.43 -12.71
C LEU A 9 -12.56 -5.40 -12.11
N HIS A 10 -11.77 -6.46 -12.28
CA HIS A 10 -10.39 -6.51 -11.81
C HIS A 10 -9.43 -5.65 -12.63
N ASP A 11 -9.71 -5.38 -13.92
CA ASP A 11 -8.92 -4.46 -14.74
C ASP A 11 -9.05 -2.99 -14.29
N ALA A 12 -10.09 -2.67 -13.52
CA ALA A 12 -10.37 -1.32 -13.03
C ALA A 12 -9.96 -1.09 -11.56
N LEU A 13 -9.56 -2.13 -10.81
CA LEU A 13 -9.24 -2.03 -9.37
C LEU A 13 -7.76 -2.32 -9.13
N PRO A 14 -7.11 -1.58 -8.22
CA PRO A 14 -5.73 -1.86 -7.83
C PRO A 14 -5.68 -3.12 -6.97
N ILE A 15 -5.53 -4.28 -7.63
CA ILE A 15 -5.35 -5.57 -6.98
C ILE A 15 -3.94 -5.63 -6.38
N LEU A 16 -3.79 -6.15 -5.16
CA LEU A 16 -2.49 -6.43 -4.57
C LEU A 16 -1.73 -7.46 -5.42
N ALA A 17 -0.39 -7.43 -5.42
CA ALA A 17 0.40 -8.37 -6.22
C ALA A 17 0.13 -9.82 -5.82
N ILE A 18 -0.10 -10.08 -4.53
CA ILE A 18 -0.43 -11.42 -4.06
C ILE A 18 -1.82 -11.88 -4.54
N GLU A 19 -2.80 -10.99 -4.60
CA GLU A 19 -4.14 -11.31 -5.11
C GLU A 19 -4.09 -11.64 -6.60
N ALA A 20 -3.35 -10.84 -7.39
CA ALA A 20 -3.14 -11.12 -8.81
C ALA A 20 -2.44 -12.48 -9.02
N HIS A 21 -1.45 -12.80 -8.19
CA HIS A 21 -0.77 -14.09 -8.23
C HIS A 21 -1.74 -15.25 -7.91
N ASP A 22 -2.50 -15.14 -6.82
CA ASP A 22 -3.39 -16.21 -6.37
C ASP A 22 -4.52 -16.47 -7.37
N LEU A 23 -5.09 -15.40 -7.98
CA LEU A 23 -6.07 -15.51 -9.04
C LEU A 23 -5.51 -16.22 -10.29
N LEU A 24 -4.32 -15.84 -10.75
CA LEU A 24 -3.68 -16.46 -11.91
C LEU A 24 -3.31 -17.91 -11.65
N ARG A 25 -2.84 -18.22 -10.45
CA ARG A 25 -2.51 -19.59 -10.04
C ARG A 25 -3.76 -20.48 -9.99
N ALA A 26 -4.86 -19.97 -9.46
CA ALA A 26 -6.15 -20.69 -9.45
C ALA A 26 -6.68 -20.94 -10.87
N ALA A 27 -6.56 -19.96 -11.78
CA ALA A 27 -7.05 -20.07 -13.13
C ALA A 27 -6.22 -21.02 -14.01
N ARG A 28 -4.88 -21.08 -13.81
CA ARG A 28 -3.95 -21.82 -14.68
C ARG A 28 -3.43 -23.14 -14.11
N GLY A 29 -3.59 -23.38 -12.79
CA GLY A 29 -3.21 -24.63 -12.13
C GLY A 29 -1.71 -24.86 -12.00
N GLY A 30 -0.86 -23.81 -11.96
CA GLY A 30 0.59 -23.96 -11.89
C GLY A 30 1.35 -22.68 -11.51
N GLU A 31 2.68 -22.75 -11.49
CA GLU A 31 3.56 -21.62 -11.25
C GLU A 31 3.49 -20.61 -12.42
N ILE A 32 3.62 -19.32 -12.09
CA ILE A 32 3.62 -18.24 -13.08
C ILE A 32 5.07 -18.00 -13.52
N SER A 33 5.34 -18.17 -14.81
CA SER A 33 6.69 -17.98 -15.35
C SER A 33 7.15 -16.54 -15.14
N GLY A 34 8.37 -16.37 -14.58
CA GLY A 34 8.94 -15.06 -14.28
C GLY A 34 8.41 -14.41 -13.00
N VAL A 35 7.71 -15.17 -12.15
CA VAL A 35 7.26 -14.73 -10.83
C VAL A 35 7.74 -15.72 -9.78
N SER A 36 8.24 -15.22 -8.66
CA SER A 36 8.53 -16.02 -7.46
C SER A 36 7.79 -15.49 -6.25
N VAL A 37 7.42 -16.39 -5.34
CA VAL A 37 6.75 -16.04 -4.08
C VAL A 37 7.53 -16.66 -2.93
N GLU A 38 7.81 -15.84 -1.92
CA GLU A 38 8.43 -16.23 -0.66
C GLU A 38 7.46 -15.88 0.47
N GLU A 39 7.33 -16.73 1.49
CA GLU A 39 6.41 -16.52 2.60
C GLU A 39 7.16 -16.60 3.93
N HIS A 40 6.91 -15.65 4.83
CA HIS A 40 7.45 -15.61 6.18
C HIS A 40 6.29 -15.47 7.18
N ASP A 41 6.19 -16.38 8.15
CA ASP A 41 5.17 -16.35 9.18
C ASP A 41 5.74 -15.83 10.49
N TYR A 42 5.10 -14.78 11.03
CA TYR A 42 5.39 -14.22 12.34
C TYR A 42 4.17 -14.35 13.26
N PRO A 43 4.34 -14.37 14.58
CA PRO A 43 3.20 -14.45 15.51
C PRO A 43 2.18 -13.30 15.36
N GLN A 44 2.59 -12.14 14.81
CA GLN A 44 1.75 -10.94 14.65
C GLN A 44 1.44 -10.61 13.21
N ALA A 45 2.04 -11.29 12.24
CA ALA A 45 1.85 -10.98 10.82
C ALA A 45 2.20 -12.16 9.93
N GLN A 46 1.52 -12.28 8.81
CA GLN A 46 1.94 -13.11 7.69
C GLN A 46 2.52 -12.20 6.61
N VAL A 47 3.68 -12.57 6.09
CA VAL A 47 4.42 -11.80 5.10
C VAL A 47 4.56 -12.61 3.82
N LYS A 48 4.18 -12.03 2.69
CA LYS A 48 4.33 -12.64 1.36
C LYS A 48 5.07 -11.68 0.44
N LEU A 49 6.19 -12.13 -0.11
CA LEU A 49 7.01 -11.39 -1.05
C LEU A 49 6.84 -11.98 -2.45
N VAL A 50 6.20 -11.22 -3.33
CA VAL A 50 6.05 -11.55 -4.76
C VAL A 50 7.13 -10.78 -5.53
N LYS A 51 8.00 -11.48 -6.25
CA LYS A 51 9.01 -10.88 -7.13
C LYS A 51 8.63 -11.14 -8.59
N ILE A 52 8.46 -10.10 -9.35
CA ILE A 52 8.25 -10.13 -10.80
C ILE A 52 9.62 -9.90 -11.45
N LEU A 53 10.15 -10.93 -12.10
CA LEU A 53 11.55 -11.01 -12.49
C LEU A 53 11.83 -10.59 -13.94
N ASN A 54 10.80 -10.60 -14.81
CA ASN A 54 10.95 -10.32 -16.25
C ASN A 54 9.64 -9.83 -16.88
N GLU A 55 9.73 -9.41 -18.14
CA GLU A 55 8.59 -8.89 -18.93
C GLU A 55 7.43 -9.88 -19.08
N GLN A 56 7.73 -11.19 -19.11
CA GLN A 56 6.70 -12.22 -19.20
C GLN A 56 5.87 -12.25 -17.90
N GLY A 57 6.53 -12.23 -16.74
CA GLY A 57 5.86 -12.11 -15.46
C GLY A 57 5.09 -10.80 -15.33
N ALA A 58 5.69 -9.69 -15.76
CA ALA A 58 5.06 -8.37 -15.73
C ALA A 58 3.76 -8.32 -16.55
N SER A 59 3.80 -8.86 -17.76
CA SER A 59 2.62 -8.94 -18.64
C SER A 59 1.52 -9.83 -18.06
N GLN A 60 1.88 -10.99 -17.46
CA GLN A 60 0.90 -11.89 -16.87
C GLN A 60 0.26 -11.34 -15.60
N MET A 61 1.07 -10.69 -14.74
CA MET A 61 0.63 -10.09 -13.48
C MET A 61 -0.05 -8.73 -13.66
N ASN A 62 0.02 -8.13 -14.85
CA ASN A 62 -0.36 -6.74 -15.13
C ASN A 62 0.26 -5.75 -14.12
N LYS A 63 1.55 -5.98 -13.79
CA LYS A 63 2.31 -5.17 -12.83
C LYS A 63 3.75 -5.02 -13.31
N PRO A 64 4.40 -3.87 -13.01
CA PRO A 64 5.82 -3.68 -13.33
C PRO A 64 6.73 -4.75 -12.73
N ILE A 65 7.89 -4.96 -13.36
CA ILE A 65 9.00 -5.73 -12.77
C ILE A 65 9.37 -5.08 -11.44
N GLY A 66 9.58 -5.88 -10.40
CA GLY A 66 9.92 -5.42 -9.05
C GLY A 66 9.48 -6.39 -7.97
N SER A 67 9.66 -5.96 -6.74
CA SER A 67 9.35 -6.72 -5.52
C SER A 67 8.13 -6.11 -4.84
N TYR A 68 7.19 -6.96 -4.47
CA TYR A 68 5.91 -6.59 -3.85
C TYR A 68 5.74 -7.38 -2.56
N LEU A 69 5.96 -6.71 -1.44
CA LEU A 69 5.82 -7.30 -0.12
C LEU A 69 4.42 -6.99 0.43
N THR A 70 3.70 -8.01 0.82
CA THR A 70 2.38 -7.91 1.46
C THR A 70 2.47 -8.40 2.88
N ILE A 71 2.17 -7.55 3.85
CA ILE A 71 2.15 -7.87 5.28
C ILE A 71 0.70 -7.86 5.74
N SER A 72 0.17 -9.01 6.14
CA SER A 72 -1.19 -9.18 6.66
C SER A 72 -1.15 -9.29 8.17
N SER A 73 -1.94 -8.47 8.87
CA SER A 73 -1.97 -8.41 10.33
C SER A 73 -3.25 -7.77 10.85
N ASP A 74 -3.93 -8.41 11.81
CA ASP A 74 -5.10 -7.84 12.49
C ASP A 74 -4.72 -6.90 13.64
N VAL A 75 -3.42 -6.74 13.90
CA VAL A 75 -2.88 -5.97 15.05
C VAL A 75 -3.25 -4.49 14.99
N LEU A 76 -3.49 -3.94 13.78
CA LEU A 76 -3.80 -2.51 13.61
C LEU A 76 -5.19 -2.12 14.18
N PHE A 77 -6.12 -3.08 14.26
CA PHE A 77 -7.42 -2.89 14.93
C PHE A 77 -7.35 -3.05 16.45
N ILE A 78 -6.26 -3.62 16.96
CA ILE A 78 -6.10 -3.89 18.39
C ILE A 78 -5.34 -2.71 19.01
N ASN A 79 -5.96 -1.96 19.91
CA ASN A 79 -5.29 -0.87 20.63
C ASN A 79 -4.32 -1.45 21.68
N ASN A 80 -3.18 -2.00 21.22
CA ASN A 80 -2.15 -2.59 22.07
C ASN A 80 -0.74 -2.19 21.61
N ARG A 81 -0.14 -1.27 22.35
CA ARG A 81 1.18 -0.71 22.05
C ARG A 81 2.29 -1.78 21.87
N LYS A 82 2.23 -2.87 22.65
CA LYS A 82 3.23 -3.95 22.54
C LYS A 82 3.13 -4.71 21.22
N TYR A 83 1.91 -4.96 20.74
CA TYR A 83 1.69 -5.60 19.44
C TYR A 83 2.07 -4.66 18.29
N HIS A 84 1.73 -3.37 18.39
CA HIS A 84 2.14 -2.36 17.41
C HIS A 84 3.67 -2.26 17.30
N GLN A 85 4.39 -2.29 18.43
CA GLN A 85 5.84 -2.29 18.42
C GLN A 85 6.42 -3.52 17.70
N LYS A 86 5.89 -4.71 17.99
CA LYS A 86 6.34 -5.95 17.34
C LYS A 86 6.06 -5.94 15.82
N LEU A 87 4.89 -5.45 15.42
CA LEU A 87 4.58 -5.29 13.99
C LEU A 87 5.54 -4.29 13.31
N ALA A 88 5.86 -3.17 13.97
CA ALA A 88 6.84 -2.22 13.45
C ALA A 88 8.25 -2.84 13.31
N GLU A 89 8.68 -3.69 14.25
CA GLU A 89 9.94 -4.43 14.18
C GLU A 89 9.96 -5.42 12.99
N ILE A 90 8.85 -6.12 12.74
CA ILE A 90 8.70 -7.01 11.56
C ILE A 90 8.82 -6.20 10.28
N ILE A 91 8.05 -5.12 10.14
CA ILE A 91 8.08 -4.25 8.95
C ILE A 91 9.50 -3.70 8.72
N ALA A 92 10.19 -3.23 9.76
CA ALA A 92 11.56 -2.70 9.65
C ALA A 92 12.57 -3.77 9.18
N ARG A 93 12.43 -5.02 9.65
CA ARG A 93 13.24 -6.16 9.22
C ARG A 93 13.02 -6.44 7.73
N GLU A 94 11.78 -6.59 7.31
CA GLU A 94 11.42 -6.84 5.91
C GLU A 94 11.88 -5.72 4.97
N LEU A 95 11.79 -4.46 5.41
CA LEU A 95 12.32 -3.30 4.69
C LEU A 95 13.85 -3.39 4.52
N THR A 96 14.55 -3.83 5.56
CA THR A 96 16.03 -3.97 5.53
C THR A 96 16.45 -5.09 4.58
N GLU A 97 15.70 -6.18 4.52
CA GLU A 97 15.93 -7.30 3.61
C GLU A 97 15.58 -6.94 2.16
N LEU A 98 14.51 -6.15 1.96
CA LEU A 98 14.06 -5.71 0.65
C LEU A 98 14.99 -4.67 0.03
N HIS A 99 15.45 -3.69 0.81
CA HIS A 99 16.25 -2.57 0.32
C HIS A 99 17.33 -2.17 1.32
N PHE A 100 18.58 -2.45 0.98
CA PHE A 100 19.74 -2.03 1.78
C PHE A 100 20.02 -0.54 1.59
N LEU A 101 20.23 0.17 2.70
CA LEU A 101 20.65 1.57 2.73
C LEU A 101 22.06 1.71 3.32
N ARG A 102 22.90 2.50 2.67
CA ARG A 102 24.20 2.89 3.22
C ARG A 102 24.00 3.68 4.53
N PRO A 103 25.00 3.67 5.44
CA PRO A 103 24.89 4.41 6.71
C PRO A 103 24.67 5.91 6.58
N ASP A 104 25.16 6.52 5.49
CA ASP A 104 25.12 7.94 5.18
C ASP A 104 24.04 8.31 4.13
N ALA A 105 23.21 7.36 3.72
CA ALA A 105 22.21 7.56 2.70
C ALA A 105 21.21 8.66 3.09
N LEU A 106 21.06 9.68 2.23
CA LEU A 106 19.99 10.66 2.35
C LEU A 106 18.68 10.05 1.90
N VAL A 107 17.67 10.07 2.75
CA VAL A 107 16.33 9.55 2.44
C VAL A 107 15.29 10.67 2.51
N LEU A 108 14.41 10.73 1.51
CA LEU A 108 13.21 11.55 1.54
C LEU A 108 12.00 10.66 1.81
N VAL A 109 11.23 10.95 2.85
CA VAL A 109 9.95 10.30 3.15
C VAL A 109 8.81 11.25 2.75
N ALA A 110 7.92 10.81 1.89
CA ALA A 110 6.79 11.59 1.41
C ALA A 110 5.47 10.92 1.78
N GLY A 111 4.61 11.61 2.51
CA GLY A 111 3.26 11.17 2.86
C GLY A 111 2.23 11.76 1.92
N LEU A 112 1.66 10.93 1.04
CA LEU A 112 0.62 11.34 0.08
C LEU A 112 -0.76 11.36 0.71
N GLY A 113 -1.66 12.14 0.14
CA GLY A 113 -3.06 12.19 0.52
C GLY A 113 -3.49 13.52 1.12
N ASN A 114 -4.77 13.58 1.47
CA ASN A 114 -5.43 14.75 2.02
C ASN A 114 -5.56 14.64 3.55
N ARG A 115 -4.76 15.44 4.27
CA ARG A 115 -4.78 15.50 5.75
C ARG A 115 -6.17 15.75 6.36
N ARG A 116 -7.09 16.38 5.59
CA ARG A 116 -8.44 16.75 6.03
C ARG A 116 -9.50 15.67 5.75
N ALA A 117 -9.17 14.65 4.96
CA ALA A 117 -10.05 13.53 4.67
C ALA A 117 -9.51 12.29 5.40
N THR A 118 -10.16 11.87 6.51
CA THR A 118 -9.61 10.83 7.40
C THR A 118 -9.10 9.60 6.65
N PRO A 119 -9.86 8.97 5.73
CA PRO A 119 -9.37 7.77 5.04
C PRO A 119 -8.13 8.02 4.18
N ASP A 120 -7.91 9.26 3.74
CA ASP A 120 -6.80 9.70 2.89
C ASP A 120 -5.66 10.40 3.67
N ALA A 121 -5.78 10.44 5.00
CA ALA A 121 -4.82 11.16 5.86
C ALA A 121 -3.63 10.31 6.30
N LEU A 122 -3.55 9.03 5.90
CA LEU A 122 -2.50 8.11 6.36
C LEU A 122 -1.09 8.62 6.05
N GLY A 123 -0.81 8.90 4.78
CA GLY A 123 0.51 9.38 4.37
C GLY A 123 0.95 10.65 5.10
N PRO A 124 0.15 11.73 5.12
CA PRO A 124 0.45 12.93 5.90
C PRO A 124 0.73 12.66 7.38
N ARG A 125 -0.04 11.78 8.04
CA ARG A 125 0.17 11.42 9.45
C ARG A 125 1.44 10.60 9.67
N ILE A 126 1.85 9.77 8.71
CA ILE A 126 3.15 9.09 8.75
C ILE A 126 4.27 10.13 8.66
N ALA A 127 4.22 11.02 7.67
CA ALA A 127 5.26 12.03 7.44
C ALA A 127 5.44 12.96 8.66
N GLU A 128 4.36 13.30 9.36
CA GLU A 128 4.39 14.11 10.60
C GLU A 128 5.11 13.41 11.76
N GLN A 129 5.18 12.07 11.77
CA GLN A 129 5.81 11.27 12.83
C GLN A 129 7.23 10.80 12.46
N ILE A 130 7.71 11.11 11.26
CA ILE A 130 9.09 10.77 10.86
C ILE A 130 10.09 11.65 11.60
N ILE A 131 11.13 11.04 12.16
CA ILE A 131 12.26 11.75 12.77
C ILE A 131 13.12 12.33 11.65
N ALA A 132 12.89 13.60 11.33
CA ALA A 132 13.64 14.32 10.30
C ALA A 132 14.98 14.83 10.85
N THR A 133 16.08 14.35 10.30
CA THR A 133 17.45 14.57 10.79
C THR A 133 18.35 15.28 9.81
N ARG A 134 17.94 15.40 8.53
CA ARG A 134 18.77 16.02 7.47
C ARG A 134 19.33 17.38 7.85
N HIS A 135 18.55 18.23 8.53
CA HIS A 135 18.94 19.56 8.95
C HIS A 135 20.02 19.60 10.02
N LEU A 136 20.27 18.48 10.71
CA LEU A 136 21.30 18.35 11.75
C LEU A 136 22.67 18.05 11.15
N HIS A 137 22.71 17.36 10.01
CA HIS A 137 23.96 16.98 9.34
C HIS A 137 24.70 18.22 8.88
N GLY A 138 25.98 18.31 9.26
CA GLY A 138 26.82 19.50 9.05
C GLY A 138 26.65 20.63 10.07
N ARG A 139 25.75 20.48 11.05
CA ARG A 139 25.52 21.46 12.14
C ARG A 139 25.81 20.89 13.52
N VAL A 140 25.70 19.56 13.65
CA VAL A 140 25.95 18.82 14.88
C VAL A 140 27.21 17.94 14.68
N PRO A 141 28.06 17.75 15.71
CA PRO A 141 29.20 16.85 15.62
C PRO A 141 28.82 15.45 15.11
N ALA A 142 29.66 14.86 14.26
CA ALA A 142 29.38 13.56 13.63
C ALA A 142 29.24 12.43 14.68
N GLU A 143 29.90 12.55 15.79
CA GLU A 143 29.87 11.59 16.91
C GLU A 143 28.47 11.48 17.54
N ILE A 144 27.73 12.61 17.59
CA ILE A 144 26.34 12.66 18.09
C ILE A 144 25.38 12.04 17.06
N LEU A 145 25.69 12.16 15.79
CA LEU A 145 24.89 11.61 14.69
C LEU A 145 25.31 10.19 14.27
N ALA A 146 26.16 9.53 15.06
CA ALA A 146 26.61 8.17 14.77
C ALA A 146 25.41 7.22 14.66
N GLY A 147 25.23 6.59 13.48
CA GLY A 147 24.08 5.70 13.20
C GLY A 147 22.75 6.40 12.87
N VAL A 148 22.76 7.74 12.77
CA VAL A 148 21.60 8.53 12.34
C VAL A 148 21.78 8.98 10.92
N ARG A 149 20.93 8.48 9.99
CA ARG A 149 20.94 8.89 8.59
C ARG A 149 20.34 10.29 8.39
N PRO A 150 20.74 11.04 7.35
CA PRO A 150 20.05 12.26 6.96
C PRO A 150 18.67 11.92 6.36
N VAL A 151 17.61 12.23 7.09
CA VAL A 151 16.22 12.00 6.68
C VAL A 151 15.49 13.33 6.56
N ALA A 152 14.79 13.53 5.45
CA ALA A 152 13.84 14.61 5.23
C ALA A 152 12.43 14.03 5.13
N ALA A 153 11.41 14.75 5.62
CA ALA A 153 10.01 14.37 5.51
C ALA A 153 9.18 15.48 4.86
N LEU A 154 8.19 15.09 4.06
CA LEU A 154 7.32 16.00 3.32
C LEU A 154 5.91 15.43 3.23
N ALA A 155 4.88 16.25 3.44
CA ALA A 155 3.48 15.95 3.15
C ALA A 155 2.97 16.95 2.09
N PRO A 156 3.06 16.62 0.78
CA PRO A 156 2.79 17.56 -0.31
C PRO A 156 1.31 17.92 -0.46
N SER A 157 0.41 17.17 0.20
CA SER A 157 -1.05 17.27 0.02
C SER A 157 -1.50 16.79 -1.38
N VAL A 158 -2.67 17.20 -1.84
CA VAL A 158 -3.31 16.76 -3.08
C VAL A 158 -3.56 17.90 -4.05
N LEU A 159 -3.62 17.62 -5.35
CA LEU A 159 -3.88 18.59 -6.43
C LEU A 159 -5.07 19.51 -6.14
N GLY A 160 -6.19 18.95 -5.64
CA GLY A 160 -7.39 19.74 -5.36
C GLY A 160 -7.24 20.80 -4.25
N ILE A 161 -6.17 20.71 -3.44
CA ILE A 161 -5.85 21.70 -2.39
C ILE A 161 -4.75 22.65 -2.86
N THR A 162 -3.72 22.13 -3.52
CA THR A 162 -2.50 22.89 -3.87
C THR A 162 -2.54 23.53 -5.25
N GLY A 163 -3.32 22.97 -6.18
CA GLY A 163 -3.31 23.30 -7.59
C GLY A 163 -2.07 22.78 -8.34
N ILE A 164 -1.23 21.96 -7.69
CA ILE A 164 0.02 21.41 -8.24
C ILE A 164 -0.04 19.89 -8.13
N GLU A 165 0.37 19.19 -9.19
CA GLU A 165 0.48 17.73 -9.14
C GLU A 165 1.50 17.27 -8.08
N THR A 166 1.12 16.28 -7.29
CA THR A 166 1.96 15.76 -6.22
C THR A 166 3.31 15.25 -6.74
N ALA A 167 3.30 14.59 -7.91
CA ALA A 167 4.51 14.09 -8.55
C ALA A 167 5.47 15.24 -8.97
N GLU A 168 4.94 16.38 -9.42
CA GLU A 168 5.75 17.56 -9.75
C GLU A 168 6.44 18.14 -8.52
N MET A 169 5.70 18.29 -7.40
CA MET A 169 6.29 18.74 -6.13
C MET A 169 7.39 17.79 -5.63
N LEU A 170 7.12 16.48 -5.66
CA LEU A 170 8.10 15.49 -5.25
C LEU A 170 9.34 15.50 -6.16
N LYS A 171 9.14 15.61 -7.48
CA LYS A 171 10.25 15.71 -8.43
C LYS A 171 11.13 16.91 -8.16
N ALA A 172 10.52 18.09 -7.95
CA ALA A 172 11.25 19.32 -7.65
C ALA A 172 12.09 19.20 -6.36
N VAL A 173 11.51 18.63 -5.29
CA VAL A 173 12.24 18.40 -4.02
C VAL A 173 13.33 17.35 -4.20
N THR A 174 13.03 16.24 -4.89
CA THR A 174 14.01 15.18 -5.17
C THR A 174 15.20 15.71 -5.96
N ASP A 175 14.98 16.52 -6.98
CA ASP A 175 16.06 17.15 -7.77
C ASP A 175 16.91 18.13 -6.94
N LEU A 176 16.26 18.83 -5.99
CA LEU A 176 16.95 19.78 -5.10
C LEU A 176 17.85 19.09 -4.10
N ILE A 177 17.34 18.07 -3.39
CA ILE A 177 18.05 17.44 -2.28
C ILE A 177 18.81 16.17 -2.65
N LYS A 178 18.50 15.57 -3.80
CA LYS A 178 19.13 14.37 -4.39
C LYS A 178 19.21 13.20 -3.40
N PRO A 179 18.08 12.68 -2.91
CA PRO A 179 18.08 11.56 -1.99
C PRO A 179 18.55 10.30 -2.70
N GLU A 180 19.11 9.35 -1.94
CA GLU A 180 19.44 8.01 -2.43
C GLU A 180 18.20 7.13 -2.55
N LEU A 181 17.19 7.39 -1.72
CA LEU A 181 15.89 6.72 -1.74
C LEU A 181 14.76 7.72 -1.47
N LEU A 182 13.69 7.62 -2.25
CA LEU A 182 12.39 8.23 -1.97
C LEU A 182 11.45 7.17 -1.42
N VAL A 183 11.01 7.30 -0.16
CA VAL A 183 9.94 6.48 0.44
C VAL A 183 8.64 7.23 0.31
N VAL A 184 7.61 6.60 -0.27
CA VAL A 184 6.29 7.20 -0.48
C VAL A 184 5.25 6.41 0.29
N CYS A 185 4.48 7.07 1.16
CA CYS A 185 3.42 6.47 1.95
C CYS A 185 2.05 6.98 1.49
N ASP A 186 1.09 6.08 1.22
CA ASP A 186 -0.23 6.45 0.69
C ASP A 186 -1.35 5.57 1.28
N ALA A 187 -2.57 6.08 1.24
CA ALA A 187 -3.78 5.33 1.50
C ALA A 187 -4.29 4.71 0.20
N LEU A 188 -4.64 3.43 0.23
CA LEU A 188 -5.09 2.69 -0.95
C LEU A 188 -6.60 2.39 -0.88
N ALA A 189 -7.19 2.10 -2.05
CA ALA A 189 -8.48 1.45 -2.13
C ALA A 189 -8.28 -0.08 -2.10
N ALA A 190 -9.12 -0.77 -1.34
CA ALA A 190 -9.11 -2.23 -1.25
C ALA A 190 -9.83 -2.86 -2.44
N GLY A 191 -9.28 -3.95 -2.97
CA GLY A 191 -9.96 -4.86 -3.89
C GLY A 191 -10.85 -5.89 -3.17
N ASP A 192 -10.68 -6.03 -1.83
CA ASP A 192 -11.47 -6.89 -0.96
C ASP A 192 -11.67 -6.23 0.41
N VAL A 193 -12.87 -6.36 1.00
CA VAL A 193 -13.23 -5.77 2.30
C VAL A 193 -12.30 -6.23 3.42
N SER A 194 -11.85 -7.49 3.40
CA SER A 194 -10.98 -8.09 4.42
C SER A 194 -9.59 -7.45 4.49
N ARG A 195 -9.19 -6.70 3.45
CA ARG A 195 -7.89 -6.03 3.36
C ARG A 195 -7.84 -4.66 4.02
N ILE A 196 -9.00 -4.07 4.31
CA ILE A 196 -9.06 -2.74 4.93
C ILE A 196 -8.39 -2.80 6.30
N GLY A 197 -7.31 -2.03 6.48
CA GLY A 197 -6.58 -1.91 7.74
C GLY A 197 -5.89 -3.17 8.25
N THR A 198 -5.95 -4.28 7.50
CA THR A 198 -5.26 -5.54 7.86
C THR A 198 -4.04 -5.81 6.98
N THR A 199 -3.84 -5.01 5.94
CA THR A 199 -2.81 -5.27 4.93
C THR A 199 -1.95 -4.05 4.71
N ILE A 200 -0.63 -4.24 4.74
CA ILE A 200 0.36 -3.23 4.35
C ILE A 200 1.07 -3.76 3.10
N GLN A 201 1.05 -3.00 2.02
CA GLN A 201 1.79 -3.32 0.80
C GLN A 201 3.02 -2.44 0.68
N ILE A 202 4.17 -3.04 0.38
CA ILE A 202 5.43 -2.35 0.11
C ILE A 202 5.91 -2.78 -1.28
N ALA A 203 6.30 -1.81 -2.13
CA ALA A 203 6.76 -2.10 -3.49
C ALA A 203 7.95 -1.22 -3.87
N ASP A 204 8.96 -1.79 -4.53
CA ASP A 204 10.10 -1.06 -5.08
C ASP A 204 9.87 -0.55 -6.51
N SER A 205 8.75 -0.93 -7.12
CA SER A 205 8.31 -0.43 -8.44
C SER A 205 7.67 0.95 -8.42
N GLY A 206 7.43 1.53 -7.22
CA GLY A 206 6.74 2.80 -7.04
C GLY A 206 5.23 2.66 -6.91
N ILE A 207 4.51 3.79 -7.11
CA ILE A 207 3.06 3.89 -6.94
C ILE A 207 2.43 4.78 -8.02
N ASN A 208 1.17 4.49 -8.37
CA ASN A 208 0.31 5.34 -9.19
C ASN A 208 -0.76 5.98 -8.29
N PRO A 209 -0.57 7.22 -7.81
CA PRO A 209 -1.50 7.85 -6.89
C PRO A 209 -2.90 7.96 -7.49
N GLY A 210 -3.95 7.60 -6.72
CA GLY A 210 -5.34 7.74 -7.13
C GLY A 210 -5.84 6.74 -8.18
N SER A 211 -5.03 5.79 -8.64
CA SER A 211 -5.45 4.77 -9.62
C SER A 211 -6.65 3.95 -9.13
N GLY A 212 -6.71 3.65 -7.82
CA GLY A 212 -7.83 2.95 -7.19
C GLY A 212 -9.15 3.71 -7.14
N LEU A 213 -9.17 4.99 -7.50
CA LEU A 213 -10.34 5.85 -7.52
C LEU A 213 -10.68 6.35 -8.95
N GLY A 214 -10.08 5.74 -9.97
CA GLY A 214 -10.29 6.10 -11.38
C GLY A 214 -9.64 7.42 -11.82
N ASN A 215 -8.68 7.93 -11.04
CA ASN A 215 -7.89 9.11 -11.36
C ASN A 215 -6.51 8.69 -11.85
N GLU A 216 -6.27 8.70 -13.14
CA GLU A 216 -4.92 8.53 -13.69
C GLU A 216 -4.09 9.77 -13.39
N ARG A 217 -3.09 9.63 -12.52
CA ARG A 217 -2.10 10.66 -12.19
C ARG A 217 -0.70 10.18 -12.58
N THR A 218 0.23 11.12 -12.63
CA THR A 218 1.62 10.81 -12.92
C THR A 218 2.17 9.79 -11.90
N ALA A 219 2.71 8.69 -12.40
CA ALA A 219 3.35 7.67 -11.60
C ALA A 219 4.54 8.24 -10.79
N ILE A 220 4.70 7.78 -9.57
CA ILE A 220 5.85 8.08 -8.71
C ILE A 220 6.69 6.81 -8.63
N ASN A 221 7.69 6.72 -9.49
CA ASN A 221 8.61 5.60 -9.62
C ASN A 221 10.01 6.08 -10.00
N GLN A 222 10.96 5.16 -10.13
CA GLN A 222 12.34 5.50 -10.44
C GLN A 222 12.48 6.25 -11.76
N SER A 223 11.68 5.92 -12.78
CA SER A 223 11.79 6.57 -14.10
C SER A 223 11.32 8.03 -14.09
N THR A 224 10.31 8.36 -13.28
CA THR A 224 9.75 9.71 -13.15
C THR A 224 10.54 10.56 -12.14
N MET A 225 10.98 9.94 -11.03
CA MET A 225 11.68 10.65 -9.95
C MET A 225 13.19 10.77 -10.17
N GLY A 226 13.79 9.85 -10.95
CA GLY A 226 15.24 9.79 -11.19
C GLY A 226 16.04 9.19 -10.04
N VAL A 227 15.38 8.68 -9.01
CA VAL A 227 15.94 7.98 -7.84
C VAL A 227 15.09 6.73 -7.54
N PRO A 228 15.65 5.71 -6.87
CA PRO A 228 14.86 4.57 -6.38
C PRO A 228 13.67 5.04 -5.55
N VAL A 229 12.51 4.38 -5.75
CA VAL A 229 11.27 4.68 -5.03
C VAL A 229 10.79 3.44 -4.31
N LEU A 230 10.53 3.54 -3.02
CA LEU A 230 9.89 2.53 -2.21
C LEU A 230 8.50 3.04 -1.80
N ALA A 231 7.46 2.38 -2.26
CA ALA A 231 6.08 2.73 -1.95
C ALA A 231 5.55 1.88 -0.79
N ILE A 232 4.87 2.50 0.17
CA ILE A 232 4.17 1.84 1.28
C ILE A 232 2.72 2.27 1.21
N GLY A 233 1.81 1.31 1.03
CA GLY A 233 0.39 1.57 0.92
C GLY A 233 -0.44 0.72 1.88
N VAL A 234 -1.53 1.29 2.38
CA VAL A 234 -2.48 0.57 3.23
C VAL A 234 -3.90 0.83 2.74
N PRO A 235 -4.69 -0.22 2.49
CA PRO A 235 -6.10 -0.07 2.15
C PRO A 235 -6.89 0.52 3.32
N THR A 236 -7.55 1.65 3.07
CA THR A 236 -8.35 2.40 4.06
C THR A 236 -9.81 2.52 3.67
N VAL A 237 -10.11 2.31 2.40
CA VAL A 237 -11.46 2.36 1.82
C VAL A 237 -11.68 1.19 0.88
N VAL A 238 -12.94 0.86 0.65
CA VAL A 238 -13.37 -0.06 -0.42
C VAL A 238 -14.49 0.60 -1.23
N ASN A 239 -14.49 0.39 -2.54
CA ASN A 239 -15.58 0.86 -3.39
C ASN A 239 -16.85 0.03 -3.11
N ALA A 240 -18.02 0.67 -3.05
CA ALA A 240 -19.28 -0.01 -2.80
C ALA A 240 -19.62 -1.05 -3.89
N ALA A 241 -19.18 -0.85 -5.13
CA ALA A 241 -19.35 -1.83 -6.20
C ALA A 241 -18.54 -3.13 -5.92
N VAL A 242 -17.36 -3.01 -5.30
CA VAL A 242 -16.56 -4.17 -4.84
C VAL A 242 -17.31 -4.95 -3.78
N ILE A 243 -17.91 -4.26 -2.80
CA ILE A 243 -18.71 -4.91 -1.75
C ILE A 243 -19.88 -5.67 -2.39
N ALA A 244 -20.59 -5.02 -3.33
CA ALA A 244 -21.71 -5.64 -4.03
C ALA A 244 -21.26 -6.89 -4.82
N HIS A 245 -20.10 -6.82 -5.48
CA HIS A 245 -19.52 -7.95 -6.19
C HIS A 245 -19.17 -9.11 -5.25
N ASN A 246 -18.47 -8.84 -4.16
CA ASN A 246 -18.09 -9.85 -3.16
C ASN A 246 -19.33 -10.53 -2.54
N ILE A 247 -20.41 -9.77 -2.29
CA ILE A 247 -21.69 -10.34 -1.80
C ILE A 247 -22.26 -11.30 -2.84
N LEU A 248 -22.24 -10.94 -4.12
CA LEU A 248 -22.75 -11.81 -5.16
C LEU A 248 -21.93 -13.09 -5.29
N GLU A 249 -20.61 -13.00 -5.35
CA GLU A 249 -19.73 -14.17 -5.46
C GLU A 249 -19.98 -15.14 -4.29
N ASN A 250 -19.96 -14.62 -3.05
CA ASN A 250 -20.27 -15.45 -1.88
C ASN A 250 -21.69 -16.09 -1.95
N PHE A 251 -22.67 -15.34 -2.43
CA PHE A 251 -24.02 -15.87 -2.60
C PHE A 251 -24.09 -16.99 -3.67
N LEU A 252 -23.35 -16.83 -4.77
CA LEU A 252 -23.28 -17.85 -5.82
C LEU A 252 -22.55 -19.11 -5.33
N ASP A 253 -21.49 -18.95 -4.53
CA ASP A 253 -20.77 -20.08 -3.95
C ASP A 253 -21.65 -20.86 -2.95
N GLU A 254 -22.44 -20.16 -2.13
CA GLU A 254 -23.42 -20.79 -1.23
C GLU A 254 -24.53 -21.54 -2.03
N LEU A 255 -24.99 -20.96 -3.15
CA LEU A 255 -25.96 -21.62 -4.02
C LEU A 255 -25.40 -22.88 -4.71
N GLU A 256 -24.12 -22.88 -5.10
CA GLU A 256 -23.46 -24.07 -5.65
C GLU A 256 -23.35 -25.22 -4.65
N ALA A 257 -23.17 -24.90 -3.38
CA ALA A 257 -23.17 -25.91 -2.32
C ALA A 257 -24.53 -26.61 -2.17
N GLU A 258 -25.61 -25.97 -2.58
CA GLU A 258 -26.98 -26.45 -2.56
C GLU A 258 -27.35 -27.07 -3.94
N ARG A 259 -27.25 -28.39 -4.08
CA ARG A 259 -27.44 -29.15 -5.34
C ARG A 259 -28.60 -28.72 -6.26
N PRO A 260 -29.80 -28.27 -5.77
CA PRO A 260 -30.89 -27.84 -6.66
C PRO A 260 -30.58 -26.56 -7.43
N PHE A 261 -29.62 -25.75 -6.98
CA PHE A 261 -29.36 -24.40 -7.49
C PHE A 261 -28.05 -24.27 -8.30
N ALA A 262 -27.24 -25.32 -8.40
CA ALA A 262 -25.94 -25.31 -9.08
C ALA A 262 -26.01 -24.84 -10.56
N GLN A 263 -27.17 -24.95 -11.22
CA GLN A 263 -27.36 -24.50 -12.62
C GLN A 263 -27.68 -23.00 -12.73
N ILE A 264 -27.97 -22.29 -11.67
CA ILE A 264 -28.36 -20.88 -11.68
C ILE A 264 -27.15 -20.01 -12.06
N ARG A 265 -25.95 -20.34 -11.59
CA ARG A 265 -24.72 -19.61 -11.88
C ARG A 265 -24.49 -19.48 -13.40
N ASP A 266 -24.67 -20.57 -14.15
CA ASP A 266 -24.47 -20.60 -15.59
C ASP A 266 -25.50 -19.77 -16.37
N GLN A 267 -26.64 -19.43 -15.75
CA GLN A 267 -27.72 -18.64 -16.35
C GLN A 267 -27.67 -17.16 -16.00
N LEU A 268 -26.88 -16.77 -14.98
CA LEU A 268 -26.71 -15.37 -14.60
C LEU A 268 -25.64 -14.73 -15.49
N SER A 269 -26.02 -13.73 -16.28
CA SER A 269 -25.06 -12.97 -17.08
C SER A 269 -24.43 -11.84 -16.26
N PRO A 270 -23.14 -11.50 -16.48
CA PRO A 270 -22.45 -10.38 -15.83
C PRO A 270 -23.22 -9.07 -15.94
N GLU A 271 -23.82 -8.85 -17.12
CA GLU A 271 -24.51 -7.60 -17.42
C GLU A 271 -25.77 -7.39 -16.57
N ILE A 272 -26.42 -8.48 -16.12
CA ILE A 272 -27.57 -8.38 -15.19
C ILE A 272 -27.10 -7.84 -13.85
N PHE A 273 -25.96 -8.36 -13.36
CA PHE A 273 -25.39 -7.92 -12.10
C PHE A 273 -24.89 -6.47 -12.18
N GLU A 274 -24.13 -6.13 -13.22
CA GLU A 274 -23.65 -4.75 -13.41
C GLU A 274 -24.80 -3.74 -13.44
N ARG A 275 -25.89 -4.05 -14.13
CA ARG A 275 -27.10 -3.18 -14.14
C ARG A 275 -27.76 -3.09 -12.78
N ALA A 276 -27.86 -4.19 -12.04
CA ALA A 276 -28.45 -4.20 -10.70
C ALA A 276 -27.59 -3.42 -9.72
N ALA A 277 -26.26 -3.61 -9.74
CA ALA A 277 -25.32 -2.87 -8.93
C ALA A 277 -25.33 -1.37 -9.26
N ALA A 278 -25.30 -1.01 -10.54
CA ALA A 278 -25.39 0.37 -10.99
C ALA A 278 -26.70 1.04 -10.56
N ALA A 279 -27.84 0.34 -10.67
CA ALA A 279 -29.13 0.85 -10.20
C ALA A 279 -29.17 1.08 -8.67
N SER A 280 -28.59 0.16 -7.91
CA SER A 280 -28.52 0.22 -6.44
C SER A 280 -27.59 1.32 -5.93
N LEU A 281 -26.52 1.60 -6.66
CA LEU A 281 -25.50 2.60 -6.30
C LEU A 281 -25.79 3.99 -6.89
N HIS A 282 -26.88 4.16 -7.66
CA HIS A 282 -27.27 5.46 -8.19
C HIS A 282 -27.62 6.44 -7.03
N PRO A 283 -27.22 7.73 -7.07
CA PRO A 283 -26.52 8.42 -8.16
C PRO A 283 -24.97 8.36 -8.08
N TYR A 284 -24.43 7.64 -7.10
CA TYR A 284 -22.99 7.68 -6.81
C TYR A 284 -22.15 6.79 -7.74
N ASN A 285 -22.73 5.66 -8.22
CA ASN A 285 -22.05 4.67 -9.05
C ASN A 285 -20.68 4.30 -8.41
N ASN A 286 -19.60 4.35 -9.20
CA ASN A 286 -18.24 4.01 -8.73
C ASN A 286 -17.57 5.07 -7.81
N ARG A 287 -18.30 6.12 -7.41
CA ARG A 287 -17.76 7.17 -6.51
C ARG A 287 -18.11 6.97 -5.03
N LEU A 288 -18.86 5.94 -4.69
CA LEU A 288 -19.19 5.62 -3.30
C LEU A 288 -18.10 4.74 -2.70
N ASN A 289 -17.32 5.29 -1.78
CA ASN A 289 -16.32 4.56 -1.02
C ASN A 289 -16.77 4.39 0.42
N VAL A 290 -16.55 3.20 0.96
CA VAL A 290 -16.92 2.80 2.32
C VAL A 290 -15.65 2.61 3.14
N THR A 291 -15.70 2.98 4.40
CA THR A 291 -14.61 2.84 5.37
C THR A 291 -15.16 2.33 6.71
N PRO A 292 -14.36 1.65 7.54
CA PRO A 292 -14.79 1.25 8.87
C PRO A 292 -15.20 2.45 9.74
N LYS A 293 -16.11 2.24 10.68
CA LYS A 293 -16.53 3.27 11.63
C LYS A 293 -15.37 3.80 12.47
N GLU A 294 -14.41 2.94 12.79
CA GLU A 294 -13.23 3.22 13.61
C GLU A 294 -12.05 3.74 12.78
N ILE A 295 -12.30 4.32 11.61
CA ILE A 295 -11.25 4.74 10.66
C ILE A 295 -10.24 5.71 11.28
N ASP A 296 -10.66 6.59 12.18
CA ASP A 296 -9.77 7.56 12.83
C ASP A 296 -8.69 6.86 13.68
N ASP A 297 -9.09 5.86 14.47
CA ASP A 297 -8.18 5.05 15.28
C ASP A 297 -7.29 4.18 14.40
N LEU A 298 -7.87 3.56 13.38
CA LEU A 298 -7.14 2.75 12.41
C LEU A 298 -6.02 3.53 11.73
N ILE A 299 -6.33 4.73 11.23
CA ILE A 299 -5.34 5.60 10.57
C ILE A 299 -4.25 6.03 11.55
N ASN A 300 -4.61 6.38 12.79
CA ASN A 300 -3.64 6.77 13.82
C ASN A 300 -2.70 5.62 14.19
N ASN A 301 -3.26 4.44 14.46
CA ASN A 301 -2.50 3.25 14.80
C ASN A 301 -1.56 2.85 13.66
N THR A 302 -2.09 2.79 12.43
CA THR A 302 -1.33 2.44 11.23
C THR A 302 -0.20 3.43 10.97
N ALA A 303 -0.47 4.74 11.05
CA ALA A 303 0.54 5.77 10.88
C ALA A 303 1.66 5.63 11.91
N SER A 304 1.31 5.38 13.18
CA SER A 304 2.30 5.20 14.25
C SER A 304 3.15 3.94 14.06
N VAL A 305 2.54 2.84 13.63
CA VAL A 305 3.27 1.58 13.36
C VAL A 305 4.24 1.76 12.19
N ILE A 306 3.79 2.35 11.08
CA ILE A 306 4.63 2.56 9.89
C ILE A 306 5.74 3.58 10.19
N ALA A 307 5.44 4.70 10.85
CA ALA A 307 6.44 5.70 11.21
C ALA A 307 7.50 5.10 12.15
N LYS A 308 7.09 4.26 13.10
CA LYS A 308 8.01 3.53 13.99
C LYS A 308 8.88 2.54 13.20
N ALA A 309 8.29 1.78 12.28
CA ALA A 309 9.01 0.84 11.41
C ALA A 309 10.04 1.58 10.55
N LEU A 310 9.64 2.69 9.93
CA LEU A 310 10.55 3.54 9.17
C LEU A 310 11.66 4.12 10.05
N SER A 311 11.36 4.55 11.27
CA SER A 311 12.39 5.04 12.20
C SER A 311 13.42 3.97 12.52
N LEU A 312 13.00 2.72 12.75
CA LEU A 312 13.91 1.58 12.98
C LEU A 312 14.74 1.25 11.74
N TYR A 313 14.14 1.28 10.56
CA TYR A 313 14.82 1.02 9.29
C TYR A 313 15.81 2.13 8.93
N LEU A 314 15.39 3.39 9.07
CA LEU A 314 16.20 4.57 8.70
C LEU A 314 17.30 4.89 9.70
N HIS A 315 17.12 4.56 10.98
CA HIS A 315 18.07 4.86 12.05
C HIS A 315 18.35 3.64 12.94
N PRO A 316 18.93 2.54 12.38
CA PRO A 316 19.05 1.25 13.07
C PRO A 316 19.89 1.30 14.36
N ASN A 317 20.77 2.27 14.49
CA ASN A 317 21.66 2.45 15.64
C ASN A 317 21.38 3.75 16.43
N MET A 318 20.21 4.37 16.24
CA MET A 318 19.85 5.57 16.96
C MET A 318 19.74 5.28 18.46
N ASN A 319 20.48 6.04 19.27
CA ASN A 319 20.42 5.93 20.73
C ASN A 319 19.02 6.34 21.22
N ALA A 320 18.51 5.65 22.26
CA ALA A 320 17.23 5.96 22.88
C ALA A 320 17.15 7.42 23.36
N ASP A 321 18.24 7.95 23.92
CA ASP A 321 18.33 9.33 24.40
C ASP A 321 18.16 10.35 23.25
N PHE A 322 18.65 10.02 22.04
CA PHE A 322 18.48 10.85 20.85
C PHE A 322 17.03 10.84 20.37
N ALA A 323 16.36 9.67 20.44
CA ALA A 323 14.95 9.56 20.06
C ALA A 323 14.04 10.40 20.97
N GLU A 324 14.32 10.50 22.27
CA GLU A 324 13.54 11.32 23.23
C GLU A 324 13.61 12.83 22.98
N ILE A 325 14.67 13.31 22.30
CA ILE A 325 14.81 14.74 21.96
C ILE A 325 13.85 15.18 20.85
N PHE A 326 13.37 14.23 20.01
CA PHE A 326 12.56 14.49 18.81
C PHE A 326 11.11 14.00 18.91
N VAL A 327 10.70 13.43 20.02
CA VAL A 327 9.32 13.05 20.33
C VAL A 327 8.75 14.03 21.36
#